data_c7fc8f6dee5757d762a83791b93d7ee9
#
_entry.id   c7fc8f6dee5757d762a83791b93d7ee9
#
_cell.length_a   1.000
_cell.length_b   1.000
_cell.length_c   1.000
_cell.angle_alpha   90.00
_cell.angle_beta   90.00
_cell.angle_gamma   90.00
#
_symmetry.space_group_name_H-M   'P 1'
#
loop_
_entity.id
_entity.type
_entity.pdbx_description
1 polymer ?
#
loop_
_entity_poly.entity_id
_entity_poly.type
_entity_poly.pdbx_seq_one_letter_code
_entity_poly.pdbx_strand_id
1 'polypeptide(L)'
;MAYVLRRLLEMIPVLLIVVAATFFLAHAVPGGPFDKDRPLPAEVKARLEQYYGLDQPLPVQLGNYVVRLAQGDLGPSIKYPGWSVSEVIGSRIGVSASLGLVSLLLAVLIGVPVGVLAAARPNSWLDRVPMGFTLVGICVPSFVLGPILALIFSLGLGWLPPCGWGSAIHYVLPACTLGLITAAPLARLTRGSLMEVRSLDYVRTARAKGV
;
A
#
# COMPACT_ATOMS: atom_id res chain seq x y z
N MET A 1 -26.92 1.50 8.83
CA MET A 1 -26.13 1.23 10.04
C MET A 1 -25.95 -0.25 10.36
N ALA A 2 -27.03 -1.07 10.41
CA ALA A 2 -26.93 -2.51 10.70
C ALA A 2 -25.97 -3.29 9.76
N TYR A 3 -25.94 -2.98 8.48
CA TYR A 3 -25.04 -3.60 7.50
C TYR A 3 -23.56 -3.35 7.83
N VAL A 4 -23.18 -2.12 8.14
CA VAL A 4 -21.79 -1.75 8.47
C VAL A 4 -21.35 -2.44 9.77
N LEU A 5 -22.22 -2.41 10.79
CA LEU A 5 -21.94 -3.07 12.06
C LEU A 5 -21.75 -4.59 11.90
N ARG A 6 -22.63 -5.23 11.12
CA ARG A 6 -22.49 -6.65 10.80
C ARG A 6 -21.17 -6.96 10.09
N ARG A 7 -20.77 -6.15 9.10
CA ARG A 7 -19.49 -6.31 8.40
C ARG A 7 -18.30 -6.16 9.32
N LEU A 8 -18.34 -5.17 10.22
CA LEU A 8 -17.28 -5.00 11.22
C LEU A 8 -17.18 -6.19 12.17
N LEU A 9 -18.32 -6.74 12.61
CA LEU A 9 -18.34 -7.95 13.44
C LEU A 9 -17.82 -9.19 12.69
N GLU A 10 -18.15 -9.33 11.40
CA GLU A 10 -17.64 -10.41 10.56
C GLU A 10 -16.11 -10.34 10.33
N MET A 11 -15.50 -9.16 10.45
CA MET A 11 -14.05 -9.00 10.36
C MET A 11 -13.30 -9.54 11.58
N ILE A 12 -13.90 -9.53 12.77
CA ILE A 12 -13.25 -9.98 14.00
C ILE A 12 -12.79 -11.44 13.92
N PRO A 13 -13.66 -12.43 13.58
CA PRO A 13 -13.23 -13.81 13.47
C PRO A 13 -12.17 -14.01 12.38
N VAL A 14 -12.25 -13.28 11.26
CA VAL A 14 -11.24 -13.34 10.19
C VAL A 14 -9.89 -12.88 10.71
N LEU A 15 -9.85 -11.74 11.43
CA LEU A 15 -8.61 -11.23 12.03
C LEU A 15 -8.03 -12.22 13.04
N LEU A 16 -8.88 -12.82 13.91
CA LEU A 16 -8.44 -13.81 14.89
C LEU A 16 -7.87 -15.05 14.22
N ILE A 17 -8.48 -15.53 13.13
CA ILE A 17 -7.96 -16.67 12.36
C ILE A 17 -6.59 -16.32 11.75
N VAL A 18 -6.44 -15.13 11.15
CA VAL A 18 -5.16 -14.69 10.58
C VAL A 18 -4.09 -14.58 11.66
N VAL A 19 -4.41 -13.98 12.81
CA VAL A 19 -3.50 -13.88 13.95
C VAL A 19 -3.08 -15.25 14.44
N ALA A 20 -4.02 -16.18 14.66
CA ALA A 20 -3.73 -17.53 15.10
C ALA A 20 -2.89 -18.30 14.07
N ALA A 21 -3.24 -18.23 12.79
CA ALA A 21 -2.50 -18.90 11.72
C ALA A 21 -1.06 -18.37 11.64
N THR A 22 -0.88 -17.05 11.68
CA THR A 22 0.45 -16.44 11.66
C THR A 22 1.27 -16.83 12.89
N PHE A 23 0.64 -16.86 14.07
CA PHE A 23 1.27 -17.27 15.31
C PHE A 23 1.78 -18.72 15.22
N PHE A 24 0.94 -19.67 14.81
CA PHE A 24 1.34 -21.08 14.68
C PHE A 24 2.37 -21.29 13.58
N LEU A 25 2.26 -20.59 12.46
CA LEU A 25 3.27 -20.64 11.39
C LEU A 25 4.63 -20.15 11.89
N ALA A 26 4.66 -19.05 12.65
CA ALA A 26 5.91 -18.53 13.21
C ALA A 26 6.56 -19.51 14.20
N HIS A 27 5.77 -20.27 14.96
CA HIS A 27 6.28 -21.30 15.88
C HIS A 27 6.63 -22.63 15.21
N ALA A 28 6.07 -22.89 14.02
CA ALA A 28 6.38 -24.13 13.26
C ALA A 28 7.72 -24.05 12.52
N VAL A 29 8.27 -22.85 12.34
CA VAL A 29 9.59 -22.66 11.69
C VAL A 29 10.69 -23.24 12.59
N PRO A 30 11.58 -24.11 12.08
CA PRO A 30 12.73 -24.61 12.84
C PRO A 30 13.60 -23.46 13.35
N GLY A 31 13.98 -23.52 14.64
CA GLY A 31 14.74 -22.44 15.29
C GLY A 31 13.89 -21.45 16.10
N GLY A 32 12.56 -21.56 16.02
CA GLY A 32 11.63 -20.72 16.76
C GLY A 32 11.42 -19.33 16.13
N PRO A 33 10.48 -18.53 16.67
CA PRO A 33 10.07 -17.25 16.09
C PRO A 33 11.16 -16.18 16.11
N PHE A 34 12.22 -16.36 16.88
CA PHE A 34 13.28 -15.37 17.10
C PHE A 34 14.69 -15.85 16.69
N ASP A 35 14.86 -17.11 16.31
CA ASP A 35 16.12 -17.61 15.78
C ASP A 35 16.22 -17.26 14.28
N LYS A 36 16.98 -16.22 13.98
CA LYS A 36 17.33 -15.82 12.62
C LYS A 36 18.82 -16.04 12.39
N ASP A 37 19.23 -16.01 11.11
CA ASP A 37 20.61 -16.13 10.65
C ASP A 37 21.61 -15.16 11.32
N ARG A 38 21.13 -14.17 12.05
CA ARG A 38 21.92 -13.31 12.93
C ARG A 38 21.47 -13.50 14.37
N PRO A 39 22.36 -13.98 15.25
CA PRO A 39 22.06 -14.10 16.66
C PRO A 39 21.68 -12.73 17.24
N LEU A 40 20.50 -12.67 17.85
CA LEU A 40 20.09 -11.47 18.60
C LEU A 40 21.00 -11.31 19.82
N PRO A 41 21.31 -10.05 20.22
CA PRO A 41 21.98 -9.81 21.49
C PRO A 41 21.25 -10.52 22.63
N ALA A 42 21.97 -11.15 23.54
CA ALA A 42 21.39 -11.97 24.61
C ALA A 42 20.33 -11.23 25.43
N GLU A 43 20.53 -9.93 25.67
CA GLU A 43 19.57 -9.07 26.38
C GLU A 43 18.25 -8.88 25.62
N VAL A 44 18.33 -8.77 24.28
CA VAL A 44 17.13 -8.62 23.43
C VAL A 44 16.37 -9.94 23.39
N LYS A 45 17.08 -11.06 23.26
CA LYS A 45 16.48 -12.38 23.28
C LYS A 45 15.77 -12.66 24.60
N ALA A 46 16.43 -12.41 25.74
CA ALA A 46 15.84 -12.59 27.06
C ALA A 46 14.57 -11.71 27.28
N ARG A 47 14.58 -10.46 26.81
CA ARG A 47 13.38 -9.60 26.86
C ARG A 47 12.23 -10.12 26.02
N LEU A 48 12.52 -10.65 24.83
CA LEU A 48 11.53 -11.25 23.96
C LEU A 48 10.94 -12.52 24.57
N GLU A 49 11.77 -13.40 25.10
CA GLU A 49 11.36 -14.64 25.77
C GLU A 49 10.44 -14.34 26.97
N GLN A 50 10.83 -13.38 27.80
CA GLN A 50 10.02 -12.94 28.93
C GLN A 50 8.71 -12.26 28.50
N TYR A 51 8.76 -11.41 27.46
CA TYR A 51 7.59 -10.69 26.98
C TYR A 51 6.55 -11.63 26.37
N TYR A 52 6.98 -12.58 25.55
CA TYR A 52 6.07 -13.51 24.88
C TYR A 52 5.73 -14.74 25.72
N GLY A 53 6.43 -14.95 26.87
CA GLY A 53 6.22 -16.10 27.74
C GLY A 53 6.48 -17.42 27.02
N LEU A 54 7.62 -17.52 26.32
CA LEU A 54 7.93 -18.70 25.49
C LEU A 54 8.08 -19.99 26.29
N ASP A 55 8.19 -19.91 27.60
CA ASP A 55 8.16 -21.01 28.55
C ASP A 55 6.76 -21.60 28.79
N GLN A 56 5.70 -20.88 28.37
CA GLN A 56 4.31 -21.26 28.59
C GLN A 56 3.77 -22.14 27.44
N PRO A 57 2.69 -22.92 27.66
CA PRO A 57 2.01 -23.65 26.59
C PRO A 57 1.52 -22.72 25.47
N LEU A 58 1.62 -23.15 24.20
CA LEU A 58 1.25 -22.36 23.03
C LEU A 58 -0.15 -21.71 23.09
N PRO A 59 -1.21 -22.39 23.59
CA PRO A 59 -2.54 -21.77 23.72
C PRO A 59 -2.53 -20.54 24.65
N VAL A 60 -1.73 -20.60 25.73
CA VAL A 60 -1.61 -19.51 26.71
C VAL A 60 -0.84 -18.34 26.09
N GLN A 61 0.25 -18.62 25.38
CA GLN A 61 1.00 -17.60 24.62
C GLN A 61 0.10 -16.88 23.61
N LEU A 62 -0.70 -17.63 22.83
CA LEU A 62 -1.64 -17.07 21.86
C LEU A 62 -2.69 -16.19 22.56
N GLY A 63 -3.28 -16.67 23.67
CA GLY A 63 -4.24 -15.92 24.44
C GLY A 63 -3.68 -14.58 24.95
N ASN A 64 -2.50 -14.60 25.54
CA ASN A 64 -1.79 -13.42 26.01
C ASN A 64 -1.47 -12.46 24.84
N TYR A 65 -1.03 -12.99 23.72
CA TYR A 65 -0.75 -12.21 22.51
C TYR A 65 -2.00 -11.48 21.99
N VAL A 66 -3.14 -12.18 21.89
CA VAL A 66 -4.41 -11.58 21.45
C VAL A 66 -4.89 -10.49 22.41
N VAL A 67 -4.80 -10.71 23.72
CA VAL A 67 -5.18 -9.72 24.73
C VAL A 67 -4.31 -8.46 24.62
N ARG A 68 -2.99 -8.60 24.49
CA ARG A 68 -2.08 -7.46 24.32
C ARG A 68 -2.35 -6.72 23.01
N LEU A 69 -2.58 -7.46 21.92
CA LEU A 69 -2.93 -6.89 20.63
C LEU A 69 -4.22 -6.06 20.72
N ALA A 70 -5.24 -6.54 21.44
CA ALA A 70 -6.48 -5.82 21.66
C ALA A 70 -6.29 -4.53 22.49
N GLN A 71 -5.24 -4.48 23.34
CA GLN A 71 -4.84 -3.31 24.10
C GLN A 71 -3.93 -2.34 23.30
N GLY A 72 -3.59 -2.66 22.04
CA GLY A 72 -2.70 -1.88 21.20
C GLY A 72 -1.22 -2.08 21.49
N ASP A 73 -0.87 -3.07 22.34
CA ASP A 73 0.50 -3.45 22.61
C ASP A 73 0.97 -4.47 21.55
N LEU A 74 1.80 -3.98 20.61
CA LEU A 74 2.38 -4.78 19.52
C LEU A 74 3.72 -5.44 19.90
N GLY A 75 4.19 -5.22 21.11
CA GLY A 75 5.42 -5.78 21.64
C GLY A 75 6.69 -5.01 21.30
N PRO A 76 7.83 -5.51 21.81
CA PRO A 76 9.14 -4.93 21.54
C PRO A 76 9.59 -5.17 20.10
N SER A 77 10.28 -4.20 19.53
CA SER A 77 10.83 -4.30 18.18
C SER A 77 12.05 -5.21 18.15
N ILE A 78 12.04 -6.20 17.28
CA ILE A 78 13.21 -7.08 17.03
C ILE A 78 14.32 -6.32 16.28
N LYS A 79 13.94 -5.35 15.44
CA LYS A 79 14.88 -4.60 14.60
C LYS A 79 15.52 -3.41 15.30
N TYR A 80 14.79 -2.76 16.19
CA TYR A 80 15.22 -1.56 16.91
C TYR A 80 15.22 -1.81 18.41
N PRO A 81 16.36 -2.22 19.00
CA PRO A 81 16.44 -2.47 20.44
C PRO A 81 16.03 -1.23 21.26
N GLY A 82 15.21 -1.44 22.28
CA GLY A 82 14.72 -0.37 23.13
C GLY A 82 13.45 0.35 22.63
N TRP A 83 12.97 0.03 21.43
CA TRP A 83 11.72 0.56 20.87
C TRP A 83 10.60 -0.49 20.90
N SER A 84 9.38 -0.05 21.11
CA SER A 84 8.19 -0.86 20.82
C SER A 84 7.83 -0.81 19.34
N VAL A 85 7.13 -1.83 18.85
CA VAL A 85 6.59 -1.84 17.47
C VAL A 85 5.65 -0.65 17.26
N SER A 86 4.83 -0.33 18.27
CA SER A 86 3.88 0.80 18.21
C SER A 86 4.61 2.15 18.06
N GLU A 87 5.72 2.37 18.75
CA GLU A 87 6.54 3.58 18.59
C GLU A 87 7.19 3.67 17.21
N VAL A 88 7.71 2.54 16.70
CA VAL A 88 8.28 2.50 15.33
C VAL A 88 7.21 2.82 14.28
N ILE A 89 6.02 2.25 14.39
CA ILE A 89 4.91 2.55 13.49
C ILE A 89 4.50 4.01 13.63
N GLY A 90 4.28 4.50 14.86
CA GLY A 90 3.88 5.87 15.14
C GLY A 90 4.83 6.91 14.55
N SER A 91 6.14 6.65 14.61
CA SER A 91 7.17 7.55 14.05
C SER A 91 7.21 7.57 12.53
N ARG A 92 6.64 6.56 11.84
CA ARG A 92 6.74 6.39 10.38
C ARG A 92 5.41 6.54 9.65
N ILE A 93 4.27 6.32 10.33
CA ILE A 93 2.94 6.31 9.70
C ILE A 93 2.60 7.63 9.01
N GLY A 94 2.99 8.76 9.61
CA GLY A 94 2.75 10.09 9.03
C GLY A 94 3.45 10.29 7.69
N VAL A 95 4.69 9.81 7.58
CA VAL A 95 5.47 9.85 6.33
C VAL A 95 4.82 8.99 5.26
N SER A 96 4.44 7.75 5.60
CA SER A 96 3.80 6.83 4.66
C SER A 96 2.42 7.34 4.23
N ALA A 97 1.64 7.88 5.15
CA ALA A 97 0.32 8.42 4.86
C ALA A 97 0.38 9.66 3.95
N SER A 98 1.29 10.59 4.23
CA SER A 98 1.48 11.79 3.39
C SER A 98 1.96 11.43 1.99
N LEU A 99 2.93 10.52 1.87
CA LEU A 99 3.39 10.05 0.56
C LEU A 99 2.27 9.32 -0.20
N GLY A 100 1.53 8.44 0.47
CA GLY A 100 0.39 7.74 -0.12
C GLY A 100 -0.69 8.70 -0.63
N LEU A 101 -1.02 9.73 0.16
CA LEU A 101 -2.00 10.74 -0.23
C LEU A 101 -1.53 11.55 -1.45
N VAL A 102 -0.29 12.02 -1.46
CA VAL A 102 0.28 12.78 -2.59
C VAL A 102 0.31 11.90 -3.84
N SER A 103 0.71 10.64 -3.73
CA SER A 103 0.72 9.69 -4.84
C SER A 103 -0.68 9.39 -5.38
N LEU A 104 -1.67 9.25 -4.49
CA LEU A 104 -3.07 9.05 -4.87
C LEU A 104 -3.64 10.27 -5.59
N LEU A 105 -3.39 11.48 -5.07
CA LEU A 105 -3.80 12.72 -5.73
C LEU A 105 -3.20 12.83 -7.13
N LEU A 106 -1.91 12.54 -7.28
CA LEU A 106 -1.24 12.53 -8.58
C LEU A 106 -1.86 11.49 -9.52
N ALA A 107 -2.17 10.29 -9.01
CA ALA A 107 -2.82 9.24 -9.80
C ALA A 107 -4.20 9.66 -10.30
N VAL A 108 -5.00 10.32 -9.48
CA VAL A 108 -6.33 10.84 -9.85
C VAL A 108 -6.20 11.99 -10.84
N LEU A 109 -5.31 12.95 -10.58
CA LEU A 109 -5.09 14.13 -11.43
C LEU A 109 -4.57 13.78 -12.83
N ILE A 110 -3.89 12.66 -12.99
CA ILE A 110 -3.41 12.18 -14.29
C ILE A 110 -4.38 11.13 -14.85
N GLY A 111 -4.73 10.12 -14.08
CA GLY A 111 -5.47 8.95 -14.55
C GLY A 111 -6.89 9.30 -15.01
N VAL A 112 -7.62 10.09 -14.23
CA VAL A 112 -9.01 10.45 -14.59
C VAL A 112 -9.06 11.31 -15.85
N PRO A 113 -8.33 12.42 -15.99
CA PRO A 113 -8.36 13.21 -17.23
C PRO A 113 -7.90 12.43 -18.46
N VAL A 114 -6.86 11.61 -18.33
CA VAL A 114 -6.39 10.74 -19.43
C VAL A 114 -7.49 9.75 -19.85
N GLY A 115 -8.18 9.12 -18.90
CA GLY A 115 -9.29 8.22 -19.18
C GLY A 115 -10.47 8.91 -19.84
N VAL A 116 -10.83 10.12 -19.38
CA VAL A 116 -11.90 10.96 -19.96
C VAL A 116 -11.57 11.36 -21.40
N LEU A 117 -10.36 11.86 -21.64
CA LEU A 117 -9.92 12.27 -22.98
C LEU A 117 -9.91 11.08 -23.95
N ALA A 118 -9.45 9.92 -23.52
CA ALA A 118 -9.47 8.69 -24.30
C ALA A 118 -10.91 8.25 -24.64
N ALA A 119 -11.83 8.32 -23.67
CA ALA A 119 -13.25 7.99 -23.90
C ALA A 119 -13.98 9.02 -24.75
N ALA A 120 -13.56 10.29 -24.74
CA ALA A 120 -14.19 11.35 -25.54
C ALA A 120 -14.06 11.12 -27.04
N ARG A 121 -12.92 10.58 -27.50
CA ARG A 121 -12.63 10.28 -28.92
C ARG A 121 -12.10 8.85 -29.10
N PRO A 122 -12.98 7.84 -29.00
CA PRO A 122 -12.58 6.42 -29.10
C PRO A 122 -11.90 6.13 -30.43
N ASN A 123 -10.93 5.23 -30.41
CA ASN A 123 -10.16 4.78 -31.57
C ASN A 123 -9.31 5.86 -32.27
N SER A 124 -9.26 7.08 -31.72
CA SER A 124 -8.37 8.15 -32.17
C SER A 124 -6.96 8.00 -31.58
N TRP A 125 -6.03 8.86 -32.01
CA TRP A 125 -4.70 8.92 -31.40
C TRP A 125 -4.75 9.35 -29.92
N LEU A 126 -5.73 10.19 -29.53
CA LEU A 126 -5.98 10.60 -28.14
C LEU A 126 -6.44 9.44 -27.25
N ASP A 127 -6.91 8.36 -27.81
CA ASP A 127 -7.23 7.12 -27.12
C ASP A 127 -6.06 6.13 -27.16
N ARG A 128 -5.52 5.86 -28.34
CA ARG A 128 -4.50 4.81 -28.53
C ARG A 128 -3.18 5.09 -27.84
N VAL A 129 -2.69 6.33 -27.94
CA VAL A 129 -1.38 6.69 -27.38
C VAL A 129 -1.38 6.65 -25.84
N PRO A 130 -2.29 7.34 -25.13
CA PRO A 130 -2.33 7.24 -23.67
C PRO A 130 -2.63 5.83 -23.17
N MET A 131 -3.52 5.09 -23.85
CA MET A 131 -3.81 3.71 -23.47
C MET A 131 -2.61 2.77 -23.70
N GLY A 132 -1.80 3.02 -24.71
CA GLY A 132 -0.51 2.34 -24.90
C GLY A 132 0.45 2.62 -23.73
N PHE A 133 0.58 3.87 -23.31
CA PHE A 133 1.40 4.23 -22.13
C PHE A 133 0.88 3.61 -20.83
N THR A 134 -0.45 3.48 -20.66
CA THR A 134 -0.98 2.78 -19.47
C THR A 134 -0.61 1.30 -19.46
N LEU A 135 -0.49 0.64 -20.60
CA LEU A 135 0.01 -0.74 -20.66
C LEU A 135 1.44 -0.84 -20.16
N VAL A 136 2.32 0.07 -20.61
CA VAL A 136 3.70 0.13 -20.12
C VAL A 136 3.72 0.38 -18.61
N GLY A 137 2.94 1.35 -18.13
CA GLY A 137 2.86 1.67 -16.69
C GLY A 137 2.37 0.51 -15.82
N ILE A 138 1.53 -0.39 -16.35
CA ILE A 138 1.08 -1.59 -15.63
C ILE A 138 2.14 -2.70 -15.67
N CYS A 139 2.87 -2.82 -16.78
CA CYS A 139 3.87 -3.88 -16.95
C CYS A 139 5.19 -3.59 -16.22
N VAL A 140 5.53 -2.32 -16.00
CA VAL A 140 6.78 -1.94 -15.33
C VAL A 140 6.62 -2.03 -13.81
N PRO A 141 7.39 -2.91 -13.13
CA PRO A 141 7.36 -2.98 -11.67
C PRO A 141 7.82 -1.68 -11.00
N SER A 142 7.23 -1.31 -9.86
CA SER A 142 7.57 -0.08 -9.13
C SER A 142 9.05 0.02 -8.75
N PHE A 143 9.66 -1.11 -8.39
CA PHE A 143 11.08 -1.17 -8.02
C PHE A 143 12.03 -0.94 -9.22
N VAL A 144 11.52 -1.00 -10.44
CA VAL A 144 12.28 -0.65 -11.68
C VAL A 144 12.04 0.82 -12.04
N LEU A 145 10.78 1.29 -11.96
CA LEU A 145 10.43 2.67 -12.33
C LEU A 145 11.11 3.69 -11.42
N GLY A 146 11.14 3.46 -10.11
CA GLY A 146 11.78 4.36 -9.15
C GLY A 146 13.24 4.66 -9.46
N PRO A 147 14.10 3.64 -9.57
CA PRO A 147 15.51 3.82 -9.98
C PRO A 147 15.69 4.49 -11.35
N ILE A 148 14.84 4.18 -12.34
CA ILE A 148 14.90 4.84 -13.66
C ILE A 148 14.62 6.34 -13.54
N LEU A 149 13.57 6.72 -12.81
CA LEU A 149 13.27 8.13 -12.58
C LEU A 149 14.40 8.83 -11.82
N ALA A 150 14.98 8.18 -10.81
CA ALA A 150 16.13 8.71 -10.09
C ALA A 150 17.36 8.86 -10.99
N LEU A 151 17.64 7.88 -11.86
CA LEU A 151 18.73 7.95 -12.82
C LEU A 151 18.59 9.14 -13.78
N ILE A 152 17.41 9.35 -14.31
CA ILE A 152 17.14 10.43 -15.27
C ILE A 152 17.11 11.79 -14.58
N PHE A 153 16.22 11.97 -13.59
CA PHE A 153 15.92 13.28 -13.03
C PHE A 153 16.87 13.71 -11.92
N SER A 154 17.53 12.77 -11.26
CA SER A 154 18.48 13.08 -10.20
C SER A 154 19.93 13.04 -10.70
N LEU A 155 20.38 11.89 -11.19
CA LEU A 155 21.80 11.72 -11.60
C LEU A 155 22.07 12.35 -12.98
N GLY A 156 21.16 12.20 -13.95
CA GLY A 156 21.35 12.72 -15.30
C GLY A 156 21.10 14.22 -15.41
N LEU A 157 19.97 14.71 -14.93
CA LEU A 157 19.56 16.11 -15.06
C LEU A 157 19.90 16.97 -13.83
N GLY A 158 20.16 16.37 -12.66
CA GLY A 158 20.44 17.10 -11.42
C GLY A 158 19.26 17.93 -10.89
N TRP A 159 18.02 17.65 -11.32
CA TRP A 159 16.85 18.45 -10.96
C TRP A 159 16.25 18.07 -9.59
N LEU A 160 16.33 16.81 -9.23
CA LEU A 160 15.68 16.24 -8.04
C LEU A 160 16.72 15.49 -7.18
N PRO A 161 16.58 15.49 -5.84
CA PRO A 161 17.45 14.71 -4.97
C PRO A 161 17.20 13.20 -5.15
N PRO A 162 18.26 12.36 -5.15
CA PRO A 162 18.12 10.91 -5.33
C PRO A 162 17.52 10.21 -4.11
N CYS A 163 17.70 10.77 -2.93
CA CYS A 163 17.24 10.24 -1.65
C CYS A 163 17.11 11.38 -0.63
N GLY A 164 16.55 11.04 0.52
CA GLY A 164 16.36 11.99 1.62
C GLY A 164 14.89 12.21 1.96
N TRP A 165 14.67 13.03 2.97
CA TRP A 165 13.35 13.35 3.51
C TRP A 165 13.39 14.74 4.18
N GLY A 166 12.23 15.39 4.31
CA GLY A 166 12.12 16.64 5.09
C GLY A 166 11.76 17.88 4.28
N SER A 167 11.74 17.81 2.95
CA SER A 167 11.23 18.91 2.11
C SER A 167 10.35 18.38 0.99
N ALA A 168 9.50 19.25 0.41
CA ALA A 168 8.56 18.89 -0.64
C ALA A 168 9.22 18.25 -1.88
N ILE A 169 10.44 18.66 -2.21
CA ILE A 169 11.17 18.12 -3.37
C ILE A 169 11.48 16.63 -3.26
N HIS A 170 11.63 16.12 -2.02
CA HIS A 170 11.87 14.68 -1.79
C HIS A 170 10.64 13.81 -2.01
N TYR A 171 9.44 14.41 -2.07
CA TYR A 171 8.22 13.68 -2.40
C TYR A 171 8.07 13.42 -3.90
N VAL A 172 8.71 14.22 -4.77
CA VAL A 172 8.43 14.21 -6.21
C VAL A 172 8.72 12.84 -6.83
N LEU A 173 9.94 12.33 -6.71
CA LEU A 173 10.30 11.04 -7.30
C LEU A 173 9.50 9.86 -6.73
N PRO A 174 9.35 9.69 -5.39
CA PRO A 174 8.53 8.62 -4.84
C PRO A 174 7.05 8.75 -5.21
N ALA A 175 6.50 9.95 -5.18
CA ALA A 175 5.11 10.18 -5.55
C ALA A 175 4.84 9.91 -7.04
N CYS A 176 5.76 10.31 -7.93
CA CYS A 176 5.68 9.96 -9.34
C CYS A 176 5.78 8.44 -9.54
N THR A 177 6.69 7.76 -8.85
CA THR A 177 6.84 6.31 -8.94
C THR A 177 5.55 5.58 -8.59
N LEU A 178 4.96 5.91 -7.43
CA LEU A 178 3.74 5.26 -6.96
C LEU A 178 2.49 5.76 -7.71
N GLY A 179 2.43 7.06 -7.99
CA GLY A 179 1.29 7.71 -8.61
C GLY A 179 1.10 7.31 -10.06
N LEU A 180 2.16 7.24 -10.87
CA LEU A 180 2.07 6.85 -12.28
C LEU A 180 1.61 5.40 -12.47
N ILE A 181 2.11 4.50 -11.63
CA ILE A 181 1.68 3.08 -11.64
C ILE A 181 0.20 2.97 -11.29
N THR A 182 -0.28 3.77 -10.32
CA THR A 182 -1.69 3.79 -9.92
C THR A 182 -2.56 4.54 -10.94
N ALA A 183 -2.04 5.56 -11.60
CA ALA A 183 -2.76 6.32 -12.65
C ALA A 183 -3.11 5.46 -13.87
N ALA A 184 -2.26 4.50 -14.22
CA ALA A 184 -2.45 3.67 -15.40
C ALA A 184 -3.75 2.81 -15.34
N PRO A 185 -3.99 1.97 -14.31
CA PRO A 185 -5.26 1.25 -14.19
C PRO A 185 -6.44 2.19 -13.98
N LEU A 186 -6.27 3.32 -13.29
CA LEU A 186 -7.33 4.30 -13.08
C LEU A 186 -7.79 4.93 -14.40
N ALA A 187 -6.86 5.30 -15.29
CA ALA A 187 -7.18 5.82 -16.62
C ALA A 187 -7.98 4.80 -17.46
N ARG A 188 -7.56 3.54 -17.43
CA ARG A 188 -8.28 2.46 -18.15
C ARG A 188 -9.67 2.20 -17.59
N LEU A 189 -9.81 2.18 -16.26
CA LEU A 189 -11.11 2.04 -15.60
C LEU A 189 -12.04 3.20 -15.96
N THR A 190 -11.54 4.44 -15.85
CA THR A 190 -12.30 5.66 -16.19
C THR A 190 -12.76 5.63 -17.65
N ARG A 191 -11.85 5.27 -18.58
CA ARG A 191 -12.21 5.11 -20.00
C ARG A 191 -13.30 4.05 -20.21
N GLY A 192 -13.14 2.87 -19.61
CA GLY A 192 -14.09 1.77 -19.73
C GLY A 192 -15.48 2.15 -19.23
N SER A 193 -15.57 2.71 -18.01
CA SER A 193 -16.83 3.14 -17.42
C SER A 193 -17.52 4.23 -18.24
N LEU A 194 -16.78 5.21 -18.77
CA LEU A 194 -17.35 6.25 -19.63
C LEU A 194 -17.84 5.70 -20.98
N MET A 195 -17.15 4.74 -21.54
CA MET A 195 -17.59 4.08 -22.77
C MET A 195 -18.89 3.29 -22.56
N GLU A 196 -19.02 2.61 -21.42
CA GLU A 196 -20.23 1.89 -21.02
C GLU A 196 -21.40 2.87 -20.84
N VAL A 197 -21.23 3.92 -20.05
CA VAL A 197 -22.26 4.95 -19.80
C VAL A 197 -22.73 5.60 -21.10
N ARG A 198 -21.83 5.90 -22.05
CA ARG A 198 -22.18 6.49 -23.35
C ARG A 198 -23.08 5.59 -24.22
N SER A 199 -23.11 4.31 -23.98
CA SER A 199 -23.94 3.34 -24.71
C SER A 199 -25.36 3.21 -24.15
N LEU A 200 -25.65 3.76 -22.97
CA LEU A 200 -26.94 3.63 -22.29
C LEU A 200 -28.05 4.44 -22.98
N ASP A 201 -29.26 3.94 -22.91
CA ASP A 201 -30.41 4.51 -23.64
C ASP A 201 -30.78 5.92 -23.19
N TYR A 202 -30.58 6.27 -21.93
CA TYR A 202 -30.82 7.62 -21.45
C TYR A 202 -29.88 8.65 -22.09
N VAL A 203 -28.61 8.26 -22.37
CA VAL A 203 -27.66 9.12 -23.09
C VAL A 203 -28.07 9.29 -24.55
N ARG A 204 -28.54 8.22 -25.21
CA ARG A 204 -29.09 8.30 -26.57
C ARG A 204 -30.31 9.19 -26.63
N THR A 205 -31.21 9.08 -25.66
CA THR A 205 -32.41 9.92 -25.55
C THR A 205 -32.07 11.39 -25.35
N ALA A 206 -31.09 11.70 -24.46
CA ALA A 206 -30.63 13.06 -24.25
C ALA A 206 -30.08 13.68 -25.53
N ARG A 207 -29.23 12.97 -26.26
CA ARG A 207 -28.68 13.41 -27.55
C ARG A 207 -29.77 13.61 -28.61
N ALA A 208 -30.78 12.72 -28.67
CA ALA A 208 -31.91 12.90 -29.61
C ALA A 208 -32.73 14.17 -29.28
N LYS A 209 -32.72 14.63 -28.03
CA LYS A 209 -33.35 15.88 -27.59
C LYS A 209 -32.47 17.14 -27.75
N GLY A 210 -31.23 16.96 -28.25
CA GLY A 210 -30.32 18.09 -28.52
C GLY A 210 -29.45 18.51 -27.33
N VAL A 211 -29.28 17.64 -26.31
CA VAL A 211 -28.42 17.88 -25.14
C VAL A 211 -27.05 17.26 -25.35
#